data_8dd032bf3240b2748f2da8eb82781354
#
_entry.id   8dd032bf3240b2748f2da8eb82781354
#
_cell.length_a   1.000
_cell.length_b   1.000
_cell.length_c   1.000
_cell.angle_alpha   90.00
_cell.angle_beta   90.00
_cell.angle_gamma   90.00
#
_symmetry.space_group_name_H-M   'P 1'
#
loop_
_entity.id
_entity.type
_entity.pdbx_description
1 polymer ?
#
loop_
_entity_poly.entity_id
_entity_poly.type
_entity_poly.pdbx_seq_one_letter_code
_entity_poly.pdbx_strand_id
1 'polypeptide(L)'
;MTSVLFVCLGNICRSVAAEAVFTQCVAARNLQADFRADSAGLIDYHEGELADNRMRRAAAERGLTLTHRSRPVTSADFSRFDLIVAMDEANVRGLESRRPQGNATPIVRLADYLTAHASPTIPDPYYGTEADFHHVLDLLFDACPNLLDELLEK
;
A
#
# COMPACT_ATOMS: atom_id res chain seq x y z
N MET A 1 -2.09 -18.77 4.19
CA MET A 1 -1.79 -17.61 3.33
C MET A 1 -1.89 -16.32 4.12
N THR A 2 -0.91 -15.47 3.99
CA THR A 2 -0.89 -14.16 4.67
C THR A 2 -1.47 -13.10 3.73
N SER A 3 -2.47 -12.36 4.19
CA SER A 3 -3.16 -11.33 3.40
C SER A 3 -2.81 -9.95 3.92
N VAL A 4 -2.34 -9.06 3.04
CA VAL A 4 -1.89 -7.71 3.37
C VAL A 4 -2.74 -6.68 2.62
N LEU A 5 -3.26 -5.69 3.33
CA LEU A 5 -4.03 -4.60 2.74
C LEU A 5 -3.26 -3.29 2.86
N PHE A 6 -2.97 -2.66 1.72
CA PHE A 6 -2.33 -1.34 1.69
C PHE A 6 -3.40 -0.25 1.60
N VAL A 7 -3.30 0.78 2.44
CA VAL A 7 -4.32 1.82 2.55
C VAL A 7 -3.69 3.20 2.45
N CYS A 8 -4.30 4.06 1.63
CA CYS A 8 -4.00 5.49 1.60
C CYS A 8 -5.32 6.25 1.56
N LEU A 9 -5.29 7.56 1.30
CA LEU A 9 -6.51 8.35 1.33
C LEU A 9 -7.48 7.97 0.20
N GLY A 10 -7.02 8.07 -1.06
CA GLY A 10 -7.89 7.92 -2.24
C GLY A 10 -7.78 6.60 -2.99
N ASN A 11 -6.80 5.77 -2.67
CA ASN A 11 -6.53 4.50 -3.35
C ASN A 11 -6.27 4.66 -4.87
N ILE A 12 -5.58 5.74 -5.24
CA ILE A 12 -5.21 5.97 -6.65
C ILE A 12 -3.72 6.23 -6.86
N CYS A 13 -2.94 6.42 -5.80
CA CYS A 13 -1.50 6.66 -5.92
C CYS A 13 -0.69 5.69 -5.07
N ARG A 14 -0.55 5.99 -3.77
CA ARG A 14 0.37 5.29 -2.88
C ARG A 14 -0.01 3.82 -2.64
N SER A 15 -1.23 3.56 -2.24
CA SER A 15 -1.63 2.20 -1.86
C SER A 15 -1.69 1.24 -3.04
N VAL A 16 -2.18 1.71 -4.19
CA VAL A 16 -2.26 0.87 -5.38
C VAL A 16 -0.87 0.55 -5.90
N ALA A 17 0.06 1.50 -5.83
CA ALA A 17 1.45 1.27 -6.22
C ALA A 17 2.16 0.34 -5.23
N ALA A 18 1.90 0.50 -3.93
CA ALA A 18 2.48 -0.38 -2.90
C ALA A 18 2.02 -1.83 -3.09
N GLU A 19 0.74 -2.03 -3.36
CA GLU A 19 0.20 -3.35 -3.67
C GLU A 19 0.96 -4.00 -4.84
N ALA A 20 1.18 -3.24 -5.91
CA ALA A 20 1.87 -3.75 -7.10
C ALA A 20 3.34 -4.07 -6.81
N VAL A 21 4.04 -3.21 -6.09
CA VAL A 21 5.45 -3.45 -5.72
C VAL A 21 5.57 -4.68 -4.82
N PHE A 22 4.71 -4.78 -3.81
CA PHE A 22 4.71 -5.94 -2.90
C PHE A 22 4.42 -7.22 -3.67
N THR A 23 3.43 -7.20 -4.55
CA THR A 23 3.08 -8.36 -5.38
C THR A 23 4.25 -8.79 -6.25
N GLN A 24 5.00 -7.83 -6.81
CA GLN A 24 6.19 -8.12 -7.58
C GLN A 24 7.28 -8.78 -6.71
N CYS A 25 7.46 -8.29 -5.48
CA CYS A 25 8.43 -8.89 -4.54
C CYS A 25 8.05 -10.35 -4.21
N VAL A 26 6.77 -10.60 -4.00
CA VAL A 26 6.25 -11.95 -3.73
C VAL A 26 6.53 -12.87 -4.92
N ALA A 27 6.22 -12.40 -6.14
CA ALA A 27 6.44 -13.18 -7.36
C ALA A 27 7.92 -13.49 -7.59
N ALA A 28 8.80 -12.52 -7.34
CA ALA A 28 10.23 -12.68 -7.53
C ALA A 28 10.84 -13.75 -6.62
N ARG A 29 10.18 -14.03 -5.50
CA ARG A 29 10.62 -15.06 -4.53
C ARG A 29 9.81 -16.35 -4.63
N ASN A 30 8.92 -16.46 -5.62
CA ASN A 30 8.03 -17.63 -5.81
C ASN A 30 7.15 -17.91 -4.59
N LEU A 31 6.62 -16.83 -3.97
CA LEU A 31 5.81 -16.91 -2.75
C LEU A 31 4.32 -16.64 -3.00
N GLN A 32 3.85 -16.74 -4.25
CA GLN A 32 2.48 -16.43 -4.61
C GLN A 32 1.44 -17.30 -3.89
N ALA A 33 1.83 -18.51 -3.49
CA ALA A 33 0.93 -19.39 -2.74
C ALA A 33 0.81 -18.99 -1.27
N ASP A 34 1.74 -18.16 -0.77
CA ASP A 34 1.85 -17.84 0.65
C ASP A 34 1.37 -16.43 1.00
N PHE A 35 1.31 -15.53 0.02
CA PHE A 35 0.97 -14.12 0.25
C PHE A 35 -0.03 -13.61 -0.78
N ARG A 36 -0.95 -12.77 -0.30
CA ARG A 36 -1.92 -12.05 -1.12
C ARG A 36 -1.94 -10.60 -0.70
N ALA A 37 -2.04 -9.69 -1.66
CA ALA A 37 -2.13 -8.26 -1.39
C ALA A 37 -3.34 -7.65 -2.07
N ASP A 38 -3.87 -6.60 -1.46
CA ASP A 38 -4.93 -5.77 -2.03
C ASP A 38 -4.71 -4.34 -1.53
N SER A 39 -5.49 -3.40 -2.02
CA SER A 39 -5.42 -2.03 -1.55
C SER A 39 -6.79 -1.38 -1.50
N ALA A 40 -6.92 -0.34 -0.68
CA ALA A 40 -8.17 0.38 -0.47
C ALA A 40 -7.90 1.81 -0.03
N GLY A 41 -8.93 2.65 -0.07
CA GLY A 41 -8.83 4.04 0.35
C GLY A 41 -9.71 4.34 1.56
N LEU A 42 -9.39 5.44 2.23
CA LEU A 42 -10.20 5.92 3.35
C LEU A 42 -11.45 6.67 2.86
N ILE A 43 -11.41 7.18 1.61
CA ILE A 43 -12.56 7.85 1.00
C ILE A 43 -12.97 7.11 -0.26
N ASP A 44 -14.19 7.36 -0.73
CA ASP A 44 -14.77 6.71 -1.91
C ASP A 44 -14.79 7.60 -3.16
N TYR A 45 -14.15 8.76 -3.10
CA TYR A 45 -14.19 9.77 -4.16
C TYR A 45 -13.81 9.20 -5.53
N HIS A 46 -12.84 8.30 -5.58
CA HIS A 46 -12.33 7.71 -6.81
C HIS A 46 -12.82 6.28 -7.04
N GLU A 47 -13.85 5.84 -6.30
CA GLU A 47 -14.32 4.46 -6.38
C GLU A 47 -14.57 4.02 -7.82
N GLY A 48 -14.00 2.86 -8.20
CA GLY A 48 -14.12 2.30 -9.53
C GLY A 48 -13.10 2.82 -10.53
N GLU A 49 -12.35 3.87 -10.21
CA GLU A 49 -11.35 4.44 -11.12
C GLU A 49 -10.03 3.65 -11.06
N LEU A 50 -9.32 3.65 -12.17
CA LEU A 50 -7.93 3.18 -12.19
C LEU A 50 -7.04 4.16 -11.44
N ALA A 51 -5.80 3.76 -11.16
CA ALA A 51 -4.82 4.63 -10.54
C ALA A 51 -4.63 5.92 -11.33
N ASP A 52 -4.18 6.98 -10.64
CA ASP A 52 -3.83 8.24 -11.26
C ASP A 52 -2.91 8.01 -12.46
N ASN A 53 -3.19 8.70 -13.58
CA ASN A 53 -2.42 8.54 -14.82
C ASN A 53 -0.92 8.79 -14.62
N ARG A 54 -0.56 9.77 -13.78
CA ARG A 54 0.85 10.09 -13.52
C ARG A 54 1.53 8.95 -12.79
N MET A 55 0.83 8.33 -11.82
CA MET A 55 1.36 7.17 -11.11
C MET A 55 1.47 5.97 -12.04
N ARG A 56 0.48 5.74 -12.89
CA ARG A 56 0.52 4.63 -13.84
C ARG A 56 1.70 4.76 -14.81
N ARG A 57 1.98 5.98 -15.29
CA ARG A 57 3.12 6.23 -16.19
C ARG A 57 4.45 6.01 -15.47
N ALA A 58 4.59 6.57 -14.26
CA ALA A 58 5.82 6.40 -13.49
C ALA A 58 6.07 4.92 -13.17
N ALA A 59 5.01 4.19 -12.79
CA ALA A 59 5.10 2.77 -12.50
C ALA A 59 5.49 1.96 -13.74
N ALA A 60 4.91 2.29 -14.90
CA ALA A 60 5.21 1.58 -16.16
C ALA A 60 6.68 1.72 -16.54
N GLU A 61 7.31 2.85 -16.26
CA GLU A 61 8.74 3.04 -16.50
C GLU A 61 9.60 2.11 -15.66
N ARG A 62 9.03 1.52 -14.61
CA ARG A 62 9.72 0.59 -13.71
C ARG A 62 9.19 -0.83 -13.82
N GLY A 63 8.45 -1.13 -14.87
CA GLY A 63 7.96 -2.48 -15.14
C GLY A 63 6.71 -2.88 -14.35
N LEU A 64 6.01 -1.90 -13.76
CA LEU A 64 4.79 -2.18 -13.01
C LEU A 64 3.55 -1.78 -13.81
N THR A 65 2.54 -2.65 -13.82
CA THR A 65 1.23 -2.35 -14.41
C THR A 65 0.21 -2.28 -13.27
N LEU A 66 -0.41 -1.11 -13.10
CA LEU A 66 -1.39 -0.88 -12.05
C LEU A 66 -2.79 -1.12 -12.60
N THR A 67 -3.40 -2.24 -12.24
CA THR A 67 -4.72 -2.65 -12.75
C THR A 67 -5.84 -2.56 -11.71
N HIS A 68 -5.48 -2.37 -10.46
CA HIS A 68 -6.44 -2.27 -9.36
C HIS A 68 -7.35 -1.04 -9.55
N ARG A 69 -8.64 -1.22 -9.27
CA ARG A 69 -9.60 -0.11 -9.26
C ARG A 69 -9.86 0.32 -7.83
N SER A 70 -9.90 1.62 -7.61
CA SER A 70 -10.11 2.21 -6.29
C SER A 70 -11.37 1.68 -5.62
N ARG A 71 -11.27 1.36 -4.34
CA ARG A 71 -12.40 0.98 -3.49
C ARG A 71 -12.20 1.52 -2.08
N PRO A 72 -13.28 1.82 -1.35
CA PRO A 72 -13.14 2.23 0.05
C PRO A 72 -12.88 1.05 0.96
N VAL A 73 -12.21 1.32 2.08
CA VAL A 73 -12.06 0.34 3.17
C VAL A 73 -13.44 0.03 3.75
N THR A 74 -13.69 -1.23 4.08
CA THR A 74 -14.91 -1.68 4.73
C THR A 74 -14.61 -2.34 6.07
N SER A 75 -15.62 -2.51 6.90
CA SER A 75 -15.48 -3.23 8.18
C SER A 75 -14.95 -4.65 7.98
N ALA A 76 -15.36 -5.29 6.89
CA ALA A 76 -14.94 -6.66 6.57
C ALA A 76 -13.43 -6.76 6.32
N ASP A 77 -12.79 -5.68 5.86
CA ASP A 77 -11.34 -5.68 5.62
C ASP A 77 -10.55 -5.99 6.89
N PHE A 78 -11.03 -5.51 8.04
CA PHE A 78 -10.35 -5.73 9.31
C PHE A 78 -10.33 -7.21 9.75
N SER A 79 -11.24 -8.02 9.24
CA SER A 79 -11.25 -9.46 9.52
C SER A 79 -10.71 -10.30 8.37
N ARG A 80 -10.66 -9.76 7.17
CA ARG A 80 -10.17 -10.48 5.98
C ARG A 80 -8.65 -10.45 5.84
N PHE A 81 -8.02 -9.41 6.34
CA PHE A 81 -6.58 -9.21 6.16
C PHE A 81 -5.86 -9.45 7.49
N ASP A 82 -4.68 -10.03 7.38
CA ASP A 82 -3.83 -10.32 8.53
C ASP A 82 -3.04 -9.09 8.96
N LEU A 83 -2.82 -8.15 8.05
CA LEU A 83 -2.05 -6.95 8.28
C LEU A 83 -2.61 -5.81 7.42
N ILE A 84 -2.74 -4.62 8.01
CA ILE A 84 -3.11 -3.41 7.29
C ILE A 84 -1.93 -2.45 7.33
N VAL A 85 -1.54 -1.94 6.16
CA VAL A 85 -0.35 -1.09 6.00
C VAL A 85 -0.78 0.30 5.55
N ALA A 86 -0.49 1.30 6.37
CA ALA A 86 -0.81 2.70 6.11
C ALA A 86 0.40 3.44 5.53
N MET A 87 0.14 4.52 4.81
CA MET A 87 1.19 5.32 4.17
C MET A 87 1.65 6.49 5.03
N ASP A 88 0.77 7.00 5.87
CA ASP A 88 1.08 8.13 6.76
C ASP A 88 0.26 8.04 8.05
N GLU A 89 0.53 8.95 8.99
CA GLU A 89 -0.13 8.95 10.29
C GLU A 89 -1.63 9.25 10.18
N ALA A 90 -2.03 10.09 9.23
CA ALA A 90 -3.45 10.38 9.00
C ALA A 90 -4.20 9.11 8.56
N ASN A 91 -3.55 8.27 7.75
CA ASN A 91 -4.14 6.98 7.36
C ASN A 91 -4.30 6.06 8.57
N VAL A 92 -3.32 6.03 9.47
CA VAL A 92 -3.41 5.22 10.71
C VAL A 92 -4.61 5.68 11.54
N ARG A 93 -4.74 7.00 11.76
CA ARG A 93 -5.86 7.53 12.52
C ARG A 93 -7.21 7.22 11.86
N GLY A 94 -7.29 7.36 10.55
CA GLY A 94 -8.51 7.05 9.80
C GLY A 94 -8.90 5.58 9.90
N LEU A 95 -7.93 4.68 9.87
CA LEU A 95 -8.16 3.25 10.05
C LEU A 95 -8.60 2.93 11.48
N GLU A 96 -7.91 3.47 12.47
CA GLU A 96 -8.26 3.24 13.88
C GLU A 96 -9.69 3.71 14.19
N SER A 97 -10.14 4.82 13.58
CA SER A 97 -11.50 5.32 13.80
C SER A 97 -12.57 4.42 13.19
N ARG A 98 -12.19 3.56 12.25
CA ARG A 98 -13.10 2.61 11.55
C ARG A 98 -12.98 1.18 12.05
N ARG A 99 -12.04 0.91 12.92
CA ARG A 99 -11.80 -0.43 13.44
C ARG A 99 -13.06 -0.93 14.15
N PRO A 100 -13.58 -2.12 13.77
CA PRO A 100 -14.70 -2.69 14.50
C PRO A 100 -14.33 -3.00 15.95
N GLN A 101 -15.32 -2.91 16.83
CA GLN A 101 -15.12 -3.22 18.24
C GLN A 101 -14.60 -4.65 18.41
N GLY A 102 -13.53 -4.80 19.20
CA GLY A 102 -12.95 -6.11 19.47
C GLY A 102 -11.95 -6.57 18.41
N ASN A 103 -11.80 -5.84 17.30
CA ASN A 103 -10.84 -6.21 16.27
C ASN A 103 -9.42 -5.82 16.69
N ALA A 104 -8.47 -6.75 16.48
CA ALA A 104 -7.07 -6.57 16.86
C ALA A 104 -6.10 -6.68 15.67
N THR A 105 -6.59 -6.58 14.44
CA THR A 105 -5.72 -6.66 13.26
C THR A 105 -4.63 -5.59 13.32
N PRO A 106 -3.34 -5.96 13.18
CA PRO A 106 -2.25 -4.97 13.24
C PRO A 106 -2.37 -3.94 12.12
N ILE A 107 -2.10 -2.68 12.47
CA ILE A 107 -1.97 -1.58 11.53
C ILE A 107 -0.55 -1.04 11.68
N VAL A 108 0.22 -1.07 10.59
CA VAL A 108 1.61 -0.59 10.59
C VAL A 108 1.78 0.50 9.56
N ARG A 109 2.85 1.29 9.69
CA ARG A 109 3.20 2.31 8.71
C ARG A 109 4.30 1.77 7.81
N LEU A 110 4.13 1.89 6.50
CA LEU A 110 5.12 1.38 5.54
C LEU A 110 6.47 2.09 5.71
N ALA A 111 6.47 3.38 6.08
CA ALA A 111 7.71 4.12 6.28
C ALA A 111 8.61 3.52 7.37
N ASP A 112 8.05 2.76 8.31
CA ASP A 112 8.83 2.09 9.36
C ASP A 112 9.73 0.96 8.79
N TYR A 113 9.52 0.58 7.54
CA TYR A 113 10.29 -0.47 6.86
C TYR A 113 11.34 0.08 5.90
N LEU A 114 11.50 1.40 5.83
CA LEU A 114 12.55 2.02 5.01
C LEU A 114 13.93 1.75 5.62
N THR A 115 14.90 1.40 4.77
CA THR A 115 16.28 1.18 5.18
C THR A 115 17.27 2.02 4.37
N ALA A 116 17.05 2.15 3.07
CA ALA A 116 17.92 2.91 2.17
C ALA A 116 17.54 4.40 2.14
N HIS A 117 16.32 4.73 2.55
CA HIS A 117 15.81 6.10 2.59
C HIS A 117 15.40 6.46 4.01
N ALA A 118 15.51 7.74 4.36
CA ALA A 118 15.04 8.27 5.64
C ALA A 118 13.85 9.19 5.35
N SER A 119 12.66 8.75 5.73
CA SER A 119 11.44 9.55 5.60
C SER A 119 10.46 9.15 6.70
N PRO A 120 9.79 10.10 7.36
CA PRO A 120 8.82 9.76 8.41
C PRO A 120 7.53 9.19 7.85
N THR A 121 7.32 9.28 6.54
CA THR A 121 6.07 8.88 5.90
C THR A 121 6.33 8.53 4.44
N ILE A 122 5.34 7.85 3.80
CA ILE A 122 5.27 7.76 2.34
C ILE A 122 4.42 8.95 1.91
N PRO A 123 5.02 10.01 1.35
CA PRO A 123 4.29 11.25 1.08
C PRO A 123 3.26 11.10 -0.03
N ASP A 124 2.21 11.95 0.02
CA ASP A 124 1.17 11.96 -1.00
C ASP A 124 1.65 12.81 -2.19
N PRO A 125 1.82 12.21 -3.40
CA PRO A 125 2.33 12.95 -4.55
C PRO A 125 1.25 13.68 -5.34
N TYR A 126 0.00 13.60 -4.94
CA TYR A 126 -1.15 14.03 -5.76
C TYR A 126 -1.04 15.46 -6.28
N TYR A 127 -0.58 16.39 -5.43
CA TYR A 127 -0.41 17.80 -5.80
C TYR A 127 1.02 18.14 -6.23
N GLY A 128 1.86 17.12 -6.42
CA GLY A 128 3.26 17.30 -6.76
C GLY A 128 3.55 17.17 -8.25
N THR A 129 4.83 16.98 -8.54
CA THR A 129 5.35 16.84 -9.90
C THR A 129 5.62 15.37 -10.22
N GLU A 130 6.02 15.11 -11.49
CA GLU A 130 6.41 13.75 -11.90
C GLU A 130 7.51 13.19 -11.01
N ALA A 131 8.46 14.02 -10.59
CA ALA A 131 9.53 13.59 -9.67
C ALA A 131 8.99 13.10 -8.34
N ASP A 132 7.88 13.67 -7.85
CA ASP A 132 7.28 13.25 -6.60
C ASP A 132 6.66 11.86 -6.71
N PHE A 133 6.08 11.51 -7.87
CA PHE A 133 5.57 10.16 -8.11
C PHE A 133 6.71 9.15 -8.15
N HIS A 134 7.83 9.48 -8.80
CA HIS A 134 9.01 8.61 -8.81
C HIS A 134 9.62 8.46 -7.42
N HIS A 135 9.61 9.53 -6.62
CA HIS A 135 10.11 9.48 -5.25
C HIS A 135 9.30 8.49 -4.41
N VAL A 136 7.96 8.53 -4.54
CA VAL A 136 7.10 7.55 -3.86
C VAL A 136 7.49 6.13 -4.27
N LEU A 137 7.67 5.88 -5.57
CA LEU A 137 8.07 4.55 -6.04
C LEU A 137 9.43 4.14 -5.45
N ASP A 138 10.40 5.06 -5.35
CA ASP A 138 11.68 4.76 -4.72
C ASP A 138 11.50 4.27 -3.29
N LEU A 139 10.61 4.93 -2.53
CA LEU A 139 10.31 4.54 -1.17
C LEU A 139 9.63 3.18 -1.10
N LEU A 140 8.69 2.91 -2.01
CA LEU A 140 7.99 1.63 -2.05
C LEU A 140 8.93 0.48 -2.40
N PHE A 141 9.84 0.66 -3.34
CA PHE A 141 10.84 -0.36 -3.70
C PHE A 141 11.84 -0.60 -2.57
N ASP A 142 12.05 0.38 -1.69
CA ASP A 142 12.86 0.20 -0.49
C ASP A 142 12.08 -0.58 0.59
N ALA A 143 10.89 -0.12 0.92
CA ALA A 143 10.14 -0.62 2.09
C ALA A 143 9.47 -1.98 1.86
N CYS A 144 8.90 -2.24 0.70
CA CYS A 144 8.13 -3.46 0.47
C CYS A 144 8.95 -4.76 0.59
N PRO A 145 10.18 -4.84 0.08
CA PRO A 145 11.00 -6.04 0.32
C PRO A 145 11.26 -6.29 1.80
N ASN A 146 11.48 -5.22 2.57
CA ASN A 146 11.75 -5.33 4.00
C ASN A 146 10.50 -5.77 4.77
N LEU A 147 9.33 -5.29 4.36
CA LEU A 147 8.06 -5.75 4.92
C LEU A 147 7.89 -7.26 4.69
N LEU A 148 8.15 -7.71 3.46
CA LEU A 148 8.05 -9.13 3.13
C LEU A 148 9.02 -9.96 3.97
N ASP A 149 10.26 -9.49 4.14
CA ASP A 149 11.26 -10.16 4.98
C ASP A 149 10.73 -10.34 6.40
N GLU A 150 10.15 -9.30 7.00
CA GLU A 150 9.60 -9.39 8.34
C GLU A 150 8.46 -10.41 8.44
N LEU A 151 7.58 -10.41 7.44
CA LEU A 151 6.45 -11.36 7.42
C LEU A 151 6.92 -12.81 7.30
N LEU A 152 8.04 -13.04 6.62
CA LEU A 152 8.61 -14.38 6.47
C LEU A 152 9.24 -14.89 7.77
N GLU A 153 9.62 -14.01 8.69
CA GLU A 153 10.22 -14.37 9.97
C GLU A 153 9.19 -14.81 11.02
N LYS A 154 7.92 -14.63 10.76
CA LYS A 154 6.84 -14.93 11.71
C LYS A 154 6.20 -16.29 11.52
#